data_38be247369c98adc9527266ec0486099
#
_entry.id   38be247369c98adc9527266ec0486099
#
_cell.length_a   1.000
_cell.length_b   1.000
_cell.length_c   1.000
_cell.angle_alpha   90.00
_cell.angle_beta   90.00
_cell.angle_gamma   90.00
#
_symmetry.space_group_name_H-M   'P 1'
#
loop_
_entity.id
_entity.type
_entity.pdbx_description
1 polymer ?
#
loop_
_entity_poly.entity_id
_entity_poly.type
_entity_poly.pdbx_seq_one_letter_code
_entity_poly.pdbx_strand_id
1 'polypeptide(L)'
;MVLKSIKITYLLLYKDLKAIYNTYIEKNTRSKKRGENVERVVLHSDANCFYASVEMLYHPEYAGKPLAVGGDPEARHGIVLTANYIAKRSGVKTGMALWQAKQVCPELIFVSPRMDLYLKFSSMLREIYSEYTNQIEPYGCDEAWLDVTGSSSLKGNGRMIAEEISRRVKKNWELL
;
A
#
# COMPACT_ATOMS: atom_id res chain seq x y z
N MET A 1 -27.22 -8.17 2.48
CA MET A 1 -26.95 -6.90 1.78
C MET A 1 -25.54 -6.99 1.22
N VAL A 2 -25.36 -7.12 -0.09
CA VAL A 2 -24.08 -7.45 -0.71
C VAL A 2 -23.31 -6.15 -0.94
N LEU A 3 -22.23 -5.96 -0.21
CA LEU A 3 -21.24 -4.91 -0.45
C LEU A 3 -20.52 -5.23 -1.77
N LYS A 4 -20.79 -4.44 -2.80
CA LYS A 4 -19.99 -4.48 -4.03
C LYS A 4 -18.73 -3.61 -3.81
N SER A 5 -17.65 -4.24 -3.35
CA SER A 5 -16.33 -3.65 -3.36
C SER A 5 -15.76 -3.70 -4.78
N ILE A 6 -15.43 -2.55 -5.35
CA ILE A 6 -14.72 -2.51 -6.64
C ILE A 6 -13.24 -2.42 -6.34
N LYS A 7 -12.53 -3.51 -6.52
CA LYS A 7 -11.08 -3.57 -6.40
C LYS A 7 -10.44 -2.98 -7.65
N ILE A 8 -9.81 -1.82 -7.52
CA ILE A 8 -9.01 -1.24 -8.61
C ILE A 8 -7.55 -1.59 -8.34
N THR A 9 -7.10 -2.66 -8.96
CA THR A 9 -5.70 -3.08 -8.90
C THR A 9 -4.97 -2.50 -10.09
N TYR A 10 -4.10 -1.52 -9.87
CA TYR A 10 -3.22 -1.02 -10.93
C TYR A 10 -1.89 -1.77 -10.92
N LEU A 11 -1.77 -2.65 -11.90
CA LEU A 11 -0.52 -3.32 -12.23
C LEU A 11 0.24 -2.44 -13.21
N LEU A 12 1.11 -1.55 -12.75
CA LEU A 12 1.99 -0.81 -13.65
C LEU A 12 3.33 -1.52 -13.79
N LEU A 13 3.57 -1.92 -15.03
CA LEU A 13 4.84 -2.44 -15.52
C LEU A 13 5.84 -1.28 -15.60
N TYR A 14 6.57 -1.03 -14.55
CA TYR A 14 7.90 -0.47 -14.68
C TYR A 14 8.88 -1.63 -14.76
N LYS A 15 9.94 -1.48 -15.56
CA LYS A 15 10.79 -2.59 -15.95
C LYS A 15 11.44 -3.35 -14.78
N ASP A 16 11.26 -3.06 -13.53
CA ASP A 16 11.69 -3.87 -12.39
C ASP A 16 11.25 -3.38 -10.99
N LEU A 17 10.53 -2.24 -10.88
CA LEU A 17 10.05 -1.71 -9.59
C LEU A 17 8.54 -1.43 -9.66
N LYS A 18 7.75 -2.44 -9.30
CA LYS A 18 6.29 -2.33 -9.22
C LYS A 18 5.86 -2.07 -7.79
N ALA A 19 5.80 -0.80 -7.40
CA ALA A 19 4.95 -0.43 -6.28
C ALA A 19 3.49 -0.59 -6.72
N ILE A 20 2.81 -1.60 -6.24
CA ILE A 20 1.38 -1.79 -6.48
C ILE A 20 0.65 -1.09 -5.35
N TYR A 21 -0.07 -0.06 -5.73
CA TYR A 21 -0.95 0.67 -4.86
C TYR A 21 -2.38 0.19 -5.12
N ASN A 22 -3.04 -0.33 -4.11
CA ASN A 22 -4.44 -0.74 -4.18
C ASN A 22 -5.29 0.34 -3.53
N THR A 23 -6.23 0.88 -4.28
CA THR A 23 -7.29 1.71 -3.72
C THR A 23 -8.62 1.04 -3.97
N TYR A 24 -9.37 0.80 -2.93
CA TYR A 24 -10.72 0.23 -2.98
C TYR A 24 -11.74 1.36 -2.81
N ILE A 25 -12.79 1.31 -3.59
CA ILE A 25 -13.94 2.22 -3.42
C ILE A 25 -15.03 1.43 -2.72
N GLU A 26 -15.31 1.77 -1.48
CA GLU A 26 -16.52 1.29 -0.79
C GLU A 26 -17.67 2.26 -1.03
N LYS A 27 -18.70 1.78 -1.72
CA LYS A 27 -19.97 2.47 -1.76
C LYS A 27 -20.81 2.03 -0.57
N ASN A 28 -20.81 2.83 0.47
CA ASN A 28 -21.60 2.56 1.66
C ASN A 28 -22.87 3.42 1.71
N THR A 29 -23.95 2.79 2.15
CA THR A 29 -25.33 3.20 2.23
C THR A 29 -25.56 4.60 2.82
N ARG A 30 -26.46 5.32 2.12
CA ARG A 30 -27.41 6.38 2.55
C ARG A 30 -27.20 6.96 3.95
N SER A 31 -26.49 8.02 4.05
CA SER A 31 -26.58 8.95 5.17
C SER A 31 -27.69 9.97 4.88
N LYS A 32 -28.76 9.97 5.70
CA LYS A 32 -29.78 11.01 5.66
C LYS A 32 -29.23 12.29 6.30
N LYS A 33 -28.72 13.22 5.54
CA LYS A 33 -28.64 14.62 5.95
C LYS A 33 -29.60 15.44 5.10
N ARG A 34 -30.64 16.02 5.75
CA ARG A 34 -31.58 17.00 5.20
C ARG A 34 -32.18 16.67 3.82
N GLY A 35 -32.78 15.49 3.66
CA GLY A 35 -33.66 15.22 2.51
C GLY A 35 -32.94 14.85 1.19
N GLU A 36 -31.66 14.94 1.09
CA GLU A 36 -30.89 14.51 -0.08
C GLU A 36 -30.21 13.16 0.14
N ASN A 37 -30.42 12.25 -0.80
CA ASN A 37 -29.77 10.94 -0.82
C ASN A 37 -28.34 11.09 -1.38
N VAL A 38 -27.38 11.56 -0.59
CA VAL A 38 -25.98 11.62 -1.00
C VAL A 38 -25.36 10.24 -0.88
N GLU A 39 -24.91 9.67 -1.98
CA GLU A 39 -24.16 8.41 -1.98
C GLU A 39 -22.78 8.66 -1.34
N ARG A 40 -22.49 7.96 -0.25
CA ARG A 40 -21.21 8.07 0.44
C ARG A 40 -20.12 7.36 -0.36
N VAL A 41 -18.99 8.03 -0.57
CA VAL A 41 -17.83 7.51 -1.31
C VAL A 41 -16.63 7.48 -0.38
N VAL A 42 -16.20 6.28 -0.01
CA VAL A 42 -15.01 6.04 0.82
C VAL A 42 -13.99 5.26 0.03
N LEU A 43 -12.75 5.74 0.01
CA LEU A 43 -11.61 5.05 -0.58
C LEU A 43 -10.87 4.32 0.53
N HIS A 44 -10.50 3.05 0.30
CA HIS A 44 -9.51 2.33 1.10
C HIS A 44 -8.21 2.28 0.33
N SER A 45 -7.19 2.85 0.89
CA SER A 45 -5.86 2.95 0.32
C SER A 45 -4.90 2.02 1.06
N ASP A 46 -4.16 1.20 0.32
CA ASP A 46 -3.19 0.22 0.82
C ASP A 46 -1.96 0.20 -0.10
N ALA A 47 -0.78 0.46 0.46
CA ALA A 47 0.48 0.41 -0.26
C ALA A 47 1.08 -1.00 -0.21
N ASN A 48 0.89 -1.76 -1.30
CA ASN A 48 1.34 -3.15 -1.36
C ASN A 48 2.84 -3.33 -1.16
N CYS A 49 3.19 -4.34 -0.36
CA CYS A 49 4.58 -4.66 -0.06
C CYS A 49 5.35 -3.45 0.48
N PHE A 50 4.70 -2.58 1.26
CA PHE A 50 5.17 -1.25 1.62
C PHE A 50 6.63 -1.23 2.08
N TYR A 51 6.98 -1.98 3.15
CA TYR A 51 8.35 -1.98 3.65
C TYR A 51 9.36 -2.47 2.61
N ALA A 52 9.05 -3.56 1.90
CA ALA A 52 9.94 -4.07 0.86
C ALA A 52 10.08 -3.09 -0.31
N SER A 53 9.02 -2.35 -0.65
CA SER A 53 9.05 -1.31 -1.68
C SER A 53 9.94 -0.13 -1.27
N VAL A 54 9.82 0.32 -0.01
CA VAL A 54 10.68 1.39 0.53
C VAL A 54 12.15 0.94 0.55
N GLU A 55 12.44 -0.30 0.95
CA GLU A 55 13.82 -0.81 0.93
C GLU A 55 14.39 -0.83 -0.49
N MET A 56 13.63 -1.25 -1.48
CA MET A 56 14.07 -1.27 -2.88
C MET A 56 14.33 0.12 -3.47
N LEU A 57 13.69 1.19 -2.96
CA LEU A 57 14.00 2.58 -3.36
C LEU A 57 15.39 3.01 -2.90
N TYR A 58 15.81 2.61 -1.71
CA TYR A 58 17.12 2.95 -1.14
C TYR A 58 18.22 2.00 -1.58
N HIS A 59 17.88 0.84 -2.07
CA HIS A 59 18.79 -0.24 -2.44
C HIS A 59 18.47 -0.77 -3.84
N PRO A 60 18.82 -0.03 -4.92
CA PRO A 60 18.58 -0.44 -6.30
C PRO A 60 19.16 -1.82 -6.64
N GLU A 61 20.17 -2.28 -5.90
CA GLU A 61 20.76 -3.60 -6.04
C GLU A 61 19.83 -4.76 -5.70
N TYR A 62 18.69 -4.48 -5.03
CA TYR A 62 17.63 -5.46 -4.76
C TYR A 62 16.62 -5.56 -5.90
N ALA A 63 16.71 -4.69 -6.91
CA ALA A 63 15.82 -4.75 -8.05
C ALA A 63 15.91 -6.10 -8.77
N GLY A 64 14.78 -6.67 -9.10
CA GLY A 64 14.71 -7.97 -9.76
C GLY A 64 15.03 -9.19 -8.88
N LYS A 65 15.32 -9.01 -7.59
CA LYS A 65 15.63 -10.08 -6.63
C LYS A 65 14.49 -10.32 -5.65
N PRO A 66 14.33 -11.54 -5.12
CA PRO A 66 13.37 -11.81 -4.05
C PRO A 66 13.85 -11.15 -2.75
N LEU A 67 13.01 -10.27 -2.18
CA LEU A 67 13.30 -9.49 -0.99
C LEU A 67 12.20 -9.68 0.06
N ALA A 68 12.58 -9.85 1.31
CA ALA A 68 11.69 -9.80 2.45
C ALA A 68 12.26 -8.90 3.56
N VAL A 69 11.39 -8.13 4.19
CA VAL A 69 11.70 -7.40 5.41
C VAL A 69 11.24 -8.24 6.59
N GLY A 70 12.12 -8.45 7.55
CA GLY A 70 11.84 -9.29 8.71
C GLY A 70 12.90 -9.11 9.79
N GLY A 71 12.75 -9.84 10.89
CA GLY A 71 13.74 -9.86 11.96
C GLY A 71 15.09 -10.44 11.51
N ASP A 72 15.98 -10.62 12.48
CA ASP A 72 17.29 -11.23 12.23
C ASP A 72 17.14 -12.72 11.87
N PRO A 73 17.60 -13.17 10.69
CA PRO A 73 17.56 -14.57 10.31
C PRO A 73 18.38 -15.49 11.23
N GLU A 74 19.44 -14.97 11.84
CA GLU A 74 20.32 -15.74 12.73
C GLU A 74 19.71 -15.94 14.11
N ALA A 75 18.82 -15.04 14.54
CA ALA A 75 18.14 -15.13 15.82
C ALA A 75 17.06 -16.24 15.91
N ARG A 76 16.83 -17.00 14.84
CA ARG A 76 15.87 -18.14 14.72
C ARG A 76 14.40 -17.85 15.08
N HIS A 77 14.05 -16.64 15.53
CA HIS A 77 12.72 -16.24 16.01
C HIS A 77 12.06 -15.17 15.17
N GLY A 78 12.70 -14.72 14.09
CA GLY A 78 12.16 -13.70 13.21
C GLY A 78 11.06 -14.23 12.29
N ILE A 79 10.13 -13.33 11.94
CA ILE A 79 9.08 -13.58 10.94
C ILE A 79 9.20 -12.58 9.79
N VAL A 80 8.67 -12.96 8.63
CA VAL A 80 8.50 -12.06 7.48
C VAL A 80 7.41 -11.04 7.82
N LEU A 81 7.77 -9.77 7.88
CA LEU A 81 6.82 -8.65 8.02
C LEU A 81 6.16 -8.34 6.68
N THR A 82 6.97 -8.27 5.62
CA THR A 82 6.50 -8.13 4.24
C THR A 82 7.51 -8.73 3.27
N ALA A 83 7.05 -9.04 2.05
CA ALA A 83 7.90 -9.53 0.99
C ALA A 83 7.50 -8.90 -0.34
N ASN A 84 8.46 -8.69 -1.25
CA ASN A 84 8.17 -8.20 -2.58
C ASN A 84 7.47 -9.27 -3.44
N TYR A 85 6.99 -8.87 -4.61
CA TYR A 85 6.23 -9.78 -5.47
C TYR A 85 7.04 -10.97 -5.99
N ILE A 86 8.36 -10.82 -6.14
CA ILE A 86 9.24 -11.90 -6.58
C ILE A 86 9.28 -12.98 -5.51
N ALA A 87 9.54 -12.60 -4.26
CA ALA A 87 9.51 -13.51 -3.12
C ALA A 87 8.13 -14.15 -2.90
N LYS A 88 7.05 -13.36 -3.02
CA LYS A 88 5.67 -13.88 -2.92
C LYS A 88 5.34 -14.93 -3.97
N ARG A 89 5.85 -14.79 -5.21
CA ARG A 89 5.69 -15.81 -6.26
C ARG A 89 6.40 -17.12 -5.94
N SER A 90 7.52 -17.06 -5.22
CA SER A 90 8.23 -18.26 -4.72
C SER A 90 7.57 -18.88 -3.49
N GLY A 91 6.44 -18.34 -3.03
CA GLY A 91 5.68 -18.90 -1.90
C GLY A 91 5.96 -18.26 -0.54
N VAL A 92 6.78 -17.20 -0.47
CA VAL A 92 7.01 -16.46 0.76
C VAL A 92 5.76 -15.70 1.18
N LYS A 93 5.37 -15.80 2.46
CA LYS A 93 4.15 -15.21 3.03
C LYS A 93 4.49 -14.35 4.25
N THR A 94 3.75 -13.28 4.45
CA THR A 94 3.77 -12.50 5.70
C THR A 94 3.43 -13.40 6.89
N GLY A 95 4.14 -13.23 8.00
CA GLY A 95 4.01 -14.07 9.19
C GLY A 95 4.77 -15.40 9.13
N MET A 96 5.35 -15.78 7.97
CA MET A 96 6.17 -16.97 7.82
C MET A 96 7.47 -16.81 8.60
N ALA A 97 7.93 -17.87 9.29
CA ALA A 97 9.24 -17.86 9.93
C ALA A 97 10.36 -17.68 8.88
N LEU A 98 11.41 -16.94 9.21
CA LEU A 98 12.48 -16.61 8.25
C LEU A 98 13.16 -17.86 7.68
N TRP A 99 13.39 -18.88 8.52
CA TRP A 99 13.97 -20.14 8.07
C TRP A 99 13.08 -20.88 7.07
N GLN A 100 11.75 -20.85 7.25
CA GLN A 100 10.79 -21.42 6.29
C GLN A 100 10.78 -20.63 4.98
N ALA A 101 10.82 -19.30 5.08
CA ALA A 101 10.90 -18.42 3.90
C ALA A 101 12.17 -18.72 3.09
N LYS A 102 13.30 -18.99 3.76
CA LYS A 102 14.55 -19.36 3.11
C LYS A 102 14.51 -20.74 2.45
N GLN A 103 13.73 -21.68 3.02
CA GLN A 103 13.52 -23.00 2.41
C GLN A 103 12.74 -22.92 1.09
N VAL A 104 11.66 -22.10 1.04
CA VAL A 104 10.84 -21.95 -0.16
C VAL A 104 11.46 -21.03 -1.21
N CYS A 105 12.37 -20.13 -0.78
CA CYS A 105 13.08 -19.20 -1.64
C CYS A 105 14.56 -19.11 -1.19
N PRO A 106 15.45 -20.03 -1.63
CA PRO A 106 16.86 -20.08 -1.17
C PRO A 106 17.66 -18.80 -1.43
N GLU A 107 17.33 -18.08 -2.50
CA GLU A 107 17.96 -16.81 -2.90
C GLU A 107 17.32 -15.57 -2.23
N LEU A 108 16.34 -15.76 -1.32
CA LEU A 108 15.66 -14.66 -0.64
C LEU A 108 16.65 -13.77 0.13
N ILE A 109 16.60 -12.48 -0.13
CA ILE A 109 17.34 -11.46 0.60
C ILE A 109 16.50 -11.03 1.78
N PHE A 110 17.07 -11.04 2.98
CA PHE A 110 16.45 -10.48 4.16
C PHE A 110 17.03 -9.12 4.51
N VAL A 111 16.14 -8.18 4.88
CA VAL A 111 16.52 -6.85 5.36
C VAL A 111 15.84 -6.60 6.69
N SER A 112 16.59 -6.09 7.66
CA SER A 112 16.04 -5.66 8.94
C SER A 112 15.12 -4.45 8.78
N PRO A 113 13.99 -4.36 9.51
CA PRO A 113 13.06 -3.27 9.37
C PRO A 113 13.63 -1.93 9.86
N ARG A 114 13.43 -0.86 9.08
CA ARG A 114 13.78 0.53 9.41
C ARG A 114 12.53 1.35 9.66
N MET A 115 11.95 1.23 10.86
CA MET A 115 10.64 1.80 11.19
C MET A 115 10.58 3.33 11.07
N ASP A 116 11.64 4.04 11.41
CA ASP A 116 11.76 5.48 11.24
C ASP A 116 11.63 5.90 9.78
N LEU A 117 12.25 5.15 8.87
CA LEU A 117 12.12 5.37 7.44
C LEU A 117 10.69 5.10 6.95
N TYR A 118 10.07 4.01 7.39
CA TYR A 118 8.70 3.67 7.00
C TYR A 118 7.69 4.71 7.50
N LEU A 119 7.86 5.23 8.71
CA LEU A 119 7.04 6.31 9.24
C LEU A 119 7.17 7.61 8.43
N LYS A 120 8.37 7.92 7.92
CA LYS A 120 8.58 9.05 7.01
C LYS A 120 7.75 8.88 5.73
N PHE A 121 7.81 7.71 5.08
CA PHE A 121 7.00 7.44 3.89
C PHE A 121 5.51 7.42 4.17
N SER A 122 5.10 6.91 5.33
CA SER A 122 3.72 6.96 5.80
C SER A 122 3.21 8.41 5.93
N SER A 123 4.03 9.31 6.47
CA SER A 123 3.68 10.75 6.55
C SER A 123 3.48 11.36 5.17
N MET A 124 4.38 11.07 4.23
CA MET A 124 4.26 11.55 2.84
C MET A 124 2.97 11.06 2.15
N LEU A 125 2.55 9.83 2.41
CA LEU A 125 1.26 9.32 1.93
C LEU A 125 0.09 10.14 2.49
N ARG A 126 0.11 10.42 3.80
CA ARG A 126 -0.94 11.19 4.47
C ARG A 126 -1.01 12.63 3.98
N GLU A 127 0.12 13.25 3.68
CA GLU A 127 0.18 14.57 3.06
C GLU A 127 -0.53 14.58 1.71
N ILE A 128 -0.27 13.60 0.85
CA ILE A 128 -0.98 13.45 -0.42
C ILE A 128 -2.48 13.30 -0.19
N TYR A 129 -2.91 12.45 0.75
CA TYR A 129 -4.34 12.23 1.03
C TYR A 129 -5.04 13.49 1.51
N SER A 130 -4.37 14.30 2.35
CA SER A 130 -4.92 15.51 2.94
C SER A 130 -5.32 16.57 1.91
N GLU A 131 -4.77 16.51 0.70
CA GLU A 131 -5.14 17.40 -0.40
C GLU A 131 -6.49 17.02 -1.05
N TYR A 132 -7.00 15.82 -0.77
CA TYR A 132 -8.27 15.33 -1.32
C TYR A 132 -9.40 15.34 -0.31
N THR A 133 -9.10 15.15 0.96
CA THR A 133 -10.10 15.17 2.05
C THR A 133 -9.44 15.42 3.39
N ASN A 134 -10.17 16.02 4.31
CA ASN A 134 -9.79 16.12 5.73
C ASN A 134 -10.34 14.95 6.58
N GLN A 135 -11.11 14.04 5.97
CA GLN A 135 -11.69 12.88 6.63
C GLN A 135 -10.86 11.64 6.31
N ILE A 136 -9.71 11.52 6.99
CA ILE A 136 -8.75 10.43 6.81
C ILE A 136 -8.68 9.65 8.11
N GLU A 137 -8.88 8.35 8.04
CA GLU A 137 -8.67 7.42 9.13
C GLU A 137 -7.49 6.50 8.79
N PRO A 138 -6.29 6.75 9.38
CA PRO A 138 -5.12 5.89 9.17
C PRO A 138 -5.31 4.54 9.83
N TYR A 139 -4.84 3.48 9.15
CA TYR A 139 -4.74 2.14 9.68
C TYR A 139 -3.32 1.58 9.41
N GLY A 140 -2.48 1.59 10.45
CA GLY A 140 -1.06 1.24 10.28
C GLY A 140 -0.25 2.32 9.56
N CYS A 141 0.85 1.90 8.93
CA CYS A 141 1.78 2.79 8.23
C CYS A 141 1.42 3.01 6.76
N ASP A 142 0.75 2.06 6.16
CA ASP A 142 0.56 1.93 4.71
C ASP A 142 -0.91 1.92 4.28
N GLU A 143 -1.84 1.86 5.23
CA GLU A 143 -3.27 1.85 4.98
C GLU A 143 -3.96 3.11 5.50
N ALA A 144 -5.01 3.54 4.81
CA ALA A 144 -5.90 4.61 5.26
C ALA A 144 -7.28 4.52 4.59
N TRP A 145 -8.29 4.96 5.32
CA TRP A 145 -9.63 5.20 4.80
C TRP A 145 -9.83 6.70 4.55
N LEU A 146 -10.35 7.05 3.38
CA LEU A 146 -10.56 8.44 2.96
C LEU A 146 -12.02 8.62 2.57
N ASP A 147 -12.78 9.39 3.32
CA ASP A 147 -14.13 9.79 2.90
C ASP A 147 -14.02 10.98 1.95
N VAL A 148 -14.24 10.73 0.67
CA VAL A 148 -14.14 11.73 -0.41
C VAL A 148 -15.53 12.18 -0.90
N THR A 149 -16.59 11.88 -0.15
CA THR A 149 -17.96 12.24 -0.50
C THR A 149 -18.10 13.72 -0.81
N GLY A 150 -17.54 14.58 0.06
CA GLY A 150 -17.60 16.04 -0.11
C GLY A 150 -16.64 16.60 -1.16
N SER A 151 -15.70 15.81 -1.63
CA SER A 151 -14.64 16.26 -2.55
C SER A 151 -15.00 16.05 -4.02
N SER A 152 -16.06 15.33 -4.31
CA SER A 152 -16.45 14.92 -5.67
C SER A 152 -16.78 16.09 -6.59
N SER A 153 -17.30 17.21 -6.06
CA SER A 153 -17.60 18.42 -6.83
C SER A 153 -16.34 19.17 -7.31
N LEU A 154 -15.23 19.04 -6.60
CA LEU A 154 -13.97 19.75 -6.87
C LEU A 154 -12.91 18.86 -7.51
N LYS A 155 -12.89 17.57 -7.18
CA LYS A 155 -11.82 16.64 -7.52
C LYS A 155 -12.27 15.51 -8.45
N GLY A 156 -13.54 15.47 -8.83
CA GLY A 156 -14.13 14.41 -9.64
C GLY A 156 -14.65 13.23 -8.81
N ASN A 157 -15.14 12.18 -9.46
CA ASN A 157 -15.69 11.02 -8.77
C ASN A 157 -14.60 10.22 -8.02
N GLY A 158 -15.02 9.34 -7.10
CA GLY A 158 -14.11 8.58 -6.25
C GLY A 158 -13.06 7.79 -7.05
N ARG A 159 -13.40 7.29 -8.24
CA ARG A 159 -12.46 6.59 -9.11
C ARG A 159 -11.35 7.52 -9.62
N MET A 160 -11.72 8.71 -10.10
CA MET A 160 -10.76 9.71 -10.58
C MET A 160 -9.81 10.15 -9.46
N ILE A 161 -10.35 10.37 -8.26
CA ILE A 161 -9.55 10.71 -7.07
C ILE A 161 -8.58 9.59 -6.75
N ALA A 162 -9.03 8.33 -6.74
CA ALA A 162 -8.19 7.17 -6.46
C ALA A 162 -7.05 7.00 -7.48
N GLU A 163 -7.37 7.17 -8.77
CA GLU A 163 -6.39 7.11 -9.87
C GLU A 163 -5.34 8.22 -9.75
N GLU A 164 -5.77 9.42 -9.41
CA GLU A 164 -4.85 10.55 -9.25
C GLU A 164 -3.95 10.38 -8.02
N ILE A 165 -4.50 9.97 -6.88
CA ILE A 165 -3.70 9.65 -5.70
C ILE A 165 -2.64 8.59 -6.04
N SER A 166 -3.03 7.50 -6.69
CA SER A 166 -2.10 6.44 -7.10
C SER A 166 -0.98 6.96 -8.00
N ARG A 167 -1.31 7.81 -8.98
CA ARG A 167 -0.32 8.43 -9.88
C ARG A 167 0.65 9.34 -9.11
N ARG A 168 0.14 10.14 -8.18
CA ARG A 168 0.97 11.07 -7.38
C ARG A 168 1.91 10.33 -6.43
N VAL A 169 1.42 9.32 -5.75
CA VAL A 169 2.26 8.47 -4.88
C VAL A 169 3.43 7.90 -5.68
N LYS A 170 3.17 7.33 -6.84
CA LYS A 170 4.24 6.80 -7.71
C LYS A 170 5.25 7.86 -8.09
N LYS A 171 4.78 9.00 -8.60
CA LYS A 171 5.67 10.10 -9.01
C LYS A 171 6.55 10.59 -7.86
N ASN A 172 5.99 10.72 -6.66
CA ASN A 172 6.76 11.19 -5.50
C ASN A 172 7.78 10.15 -5.04
N TRP A 173 7.50 8.86 -5.22
CA TRP A 173 8.45 7.80 -4.87
C TRP A 173 9.55 7.60 -5.92
N GLU A 174 9.29 7.95 -7.18
CA GLU A 174 10.31 7.95 -8.23
C GLU A 174 11.32 9.12 -8.12
N LEU A 175 10.99 10.16 -7.35
CA LEU A 175 11.82 11.35 -7.16
C LEU A 175 12.75 11.27 -5.93
N LEU A 176 12.71 10.18 -5.16
CA LEU A 176 13.51 9.94 -3.96
C LEU A 176 14.64 8.97 -4.23
#